data_6d57566846976593cac7d898ac1e46ac
#
_entry.id   6d57566846976593cac7d898ac1e46ac
#
_cell.length_a   1.000
_cell.length_b   1.000
_cell.length_c   1.000
_cell.angle_alpha   90.00
_cell.angle_beta   90.00
_cell.angle_gamma   90.00
#
_symmetry.space_group_name_H-M   'P 1'
#
loop_
_entity.id
_entity.type
_entity.pdbx_description
1 polymer ?
#
loop_
_entity_poly.entity_id
_entity_poly.type
_entity_poly.pdbx_seq_one_letter_code
_entity_poly.pdbx_strand_id
1 'polypeptide(L)'
;MIVPVLLGLFCYRESSVIQMLQRVSFPALILGWLTVIAICIVAALINPAAHAQAPRGALPSTSQSLFHDDMPPGVIGSIQLRHKPHLRGVWQAIEVRGPQGVQVNFAEGGQFAPDIPSPARVAVLVGPVYRLRLTGIPGDEDLELFPTIEVIDRTCPPAEREHRFPIPIEIDEMDIADAARGEMVMRVIYVEDNEIAEPVNTAGLPQRVLDVRPDQNALRTADSMGRPVAILRMGSRVPNVTEGQDWLEFLYGCPPWTHLKAIPTKQQLIDEGRWPVTANSGSLSDRR
;
A
#
# COMPACT_ATOMS: atom_id res chain seq x y z
N MET A 1 -11.39 50.22 -45.41
CA MET A 1 -12.85 50.07 -45.52
C MET A 1 -13.41 50.06 -44.12
N ILE A 2 -14.03 51.18 -43.74
CA ILE A 2 -14.45 51.52 -42.36
C ILE A 2 -15.89 51.10 -42.19
N VAL A 3 -16.25 50.40 -41.14
CA VAL A 3 -17.63 50.14 -40.75
C VAL A 3 -17.85 50.66 -39.32
N PRO A 4 -18.83 51.48 -39.08
CA PRO A 4 -19.01 52.21 -37.84
C PRO A 4 -19.78 51.42 -36.77
N VAL A 5 -19.39 51.68 -35.52
CA VAL A 5 -20.04 51.23 -34.29
C VAL A 5 -21.31 52.05 -34.06
N LEU A 6 -22.45 51.39 -33.88
CA LEU A 6 -23.69 51.98 -33.42
C LEU A 6 -23.80 51.88 -31.90
N LEU A 7 -23.69 53.01 -31.21
CA LEU A 7 -24.05 53.16 -29.81
C LEU A 7 -25.58 53.23 -29.69
N GLY A 8 -26.18 52.28 -29.00
CA GLY A 8 -27.57 52.34 -28.54
C GLY A 8 -27.64 52.75 -27.08
N LEU A 9 -28.06 53.99 -26.85
CA LEU A 9 -28.44 54.47 -25.50
C LEU A 9 -29.76 53.80 -25.09
N PHE A 10 -29.71 52.98 -24.02
CA PHE A 10 -30.92 52.65 -23.26
C PHE A 10 -31.01 53.49 -22.02
N CYS A 11 -31.91 54.51 -22.09
CA CYS A 11 -32.33 55.32 -20.97
C CYS A 11 -33.29 54.48 -20.10
N TYR A 12 -32.79 53.93 -18.97
CA TYR A 12 -33.63 53.21 -17.99
C TYR A 12 -34.13 54.24 -16.97
N ARG A 13 -35.45 54.38 -16.91
CA ARG A 13 -36.19 55.33 -16.06
C ARG A 13 -36.21 54.79 -14.61
N GLU A 14 -35.34 55.28 -13.76
CA GLU A 14 -35.40 55.15 -12.31
C GLU A 14 -36.51 56.03 -11.75
N SER A 15 -37.66 55.54 -11.49
CA SER A 15 -38.64 56.25 -10.66
C SER A 15 -39.74 55.28 -10.22
N SER A 16 -39.52 54.36 -9.34
CA SER A 16 -40.58 53.71 -8.56
C SER A 16 -40.10 52.93 -7.34
N VAL A 17 -38.82 52.62 -7.18
CA VAL A 17 -38.34 51.74 -6.07
C VAL A 17 -37.88 52.56 -4.85
N ILE A 18 -37.51 53.81 -5.01
CA ILE A 18 -36.98 54.66 -3.91
C ILE A 18 -38.10 55.18 -2.98
N GLN A 19 -39.35 55.23 -3.42
CA GLN A 19 -40.44 55.76 -2.58
C GLN A 19 -41.06 54.72 -1.61
N MET A 20 -40.73 53.43 -1.75
CA MET A 20 -41.28 52.39 -0.85
C MET A 20 -40.39 52.09 0.38
N LEU A 21 -39.16 52.55 0.36
CA LEU A 21 -38.18 52.32 1.47
C LEU A 21 -38.21 53.40 2.57
N GLN A 22 -38.96 54.48 2.44
CA GLN A 22 -39.02 55.59 3.40
C GLN A 22 -40.11 55.46 4.48
N ARG A 23 -40.86 54.32 4.55
CA ARG A 23 -41.89 54.16 5.58
C ARG A 23 -41.65 53.06 6.61
N VAL A 24 -40.48 52.51 6.68
CA VAL A 24 -40.14 51.61 7.78
C VAL A 24 -39.42 52.40 8.85
N SER A 25 -40.16 52.70 9.94
CA SER A 25 -39.59 53.48 11.05
C SER A 25 -38.38 52.74 11.64
N PHE A 26 -37.26 53.44 11.81
CA PHE A 26 -36.02 52.91 12.38
C PHE A 26 -36.17 52.04 13.63
N PRO A 27 -37.12 52.32 14.58
CA PRO A 27 -37.33 51.46 15.72
C PRO A 27 -37.88 50.08 15.38
N ALA A 28 -38.66 49.90 14.31
CA ALA A 28 -39.21 48.59 13.92
C ALA A 28 -38.15 47.64 13.37
N LEU A 29 -37.16 48.17 12.67
CA LEU A 29 -36.00 47.36 12.17
C LEU A 29 -35.10 46.90 13.32
N ILE A 30 -34.84 47.74 14.31
CA ILE A 30 -34.04 47.37 15.48
C ILE A 30 -34.76 46.31 16.33
N LEU A 31 -36.06 46.41 16.49
CA LEU A 31 -36.85 45.42 17.23
C LEU A 31 -36.87 44.06 16.50
N GLY A 32 -36.94 44.06 15.17
CA GLY A 32 -36.86 42.86 14.36
C GLY A 32 -35.49 42.13 14.46
N TRP A 33 -34.39 42.89 14.49
CA TRP A 33 -33.06 42.30 14.68
C TRP A 33 -32.85 41.77 16.09
N LEU A 34 -33.36 42.41 17.12
CA LEU A 34 -33.29 41.93 18.51
C LEU A 34 -34.09 40.64 18.71
N THR A 35 -35.25 40.48 18.05
CA THR A 35 -36.01 39.25 18.12
C THR A 35 -35.31 38.07 17.41
N VAL A 36 -34.67 38.31 16.25
CA VAL A 36 -33.89 37.29 15.54
C VAL A 36 -32.69 36.82 16.38
N ILE A 37 -31.96 37.76 16.98
CA ILE A 37 -30.83 37.46 17.87
C ILE A 37 -31.31 36.65 19.09
N ALA A 38 -32.41 37.04 19.71
CA ALA A 38 -32.98 36.33 20.85
C ALA A 38 -33.39 34.89 20.50
N ILE A 39 -33.99 34.67 19.30
CA ILE A 39 -34.36 33.33 18.80
C ILE A 39 -33.10 32.48 18.56
N CYS A 40 -32.03 33.07 17.98
CA CYS A 40 -30.77 32.35 17.75
C CYS A 40 -30.09 31.94 19.07
N ILE A 41 -30.13 32.83 20.09
CA ILE A 41 -29.58 32.51 21.41
C ILE A 41 -30.39 31.38 22.09
N VAL A 42 -31.72 31.43 22.02
CA VAL A 42 -32.58 30.38 22.58
C VAL A 42 -32.36 29.06 21.82
N ALA A 43 -32.25 29.07 20.50
CA ALA A 43 -31.92 27.89 19.70
C ALA A 43 -30.55 27.31 20.05
N ALA A 44 -29.56 28.13 20.33
CA ALA A 44 -28.23 27.68 20.76
C ALA A 44 -28.23 27.05 22.18
N LEU A 45 -29.13 27.50 23.05
CA LEU A 45 -29.27 26.98 24.42
C LEU A 45 -30.11 25.68 24.48
N ILE A 46 -30.96 25.46 23.50
CA ILE A 46 -31.87 24.26 23.44
C ILE A 46 -31.22 23.08 22.67
N ASN A 47 -30.15 23.31 21.89
CA ASN A 47 -29.39 22.22 21.32
C ASN A 47 -28.57 21.56 22.44
N PRO A 48 -29.00 20.39 23.00
CA PRO A 48 -28.07 19.58 23.75
C PRO A 48 -27.00 19.18 22.74
N ALA A 49 -25.76 19.63 22.97
CA ALA A 49 -24.61 19.10 22.26
C ALA A 49 -24.72 17.58 22.37
N ALA A 50 -25.14 16.94 21.29
CA ALA A 50 -25.10 15.50 21.18
C ALA A 50 -23.62 15.13 21.26
N HIS A 51 -23.14 14.94 22.48
CA HIS A 51 -21.90 14.24 22.72
C HIS A 51 -22.19 12.82 22.25
N ALA A 52 -21.84 12.54 21.00
CA ALA A 52 -21.71 11.18 20.53
C ALA A 52 -20.61 10.56 21.42
N GLN A 53 -21.05 9.99 22.54
CA GLN A 53 -20.20 9.11 23.32
C GLN A 53 -19.99 7.89 22.42
N ALA A 54 -18.82 7.81 21.82
CA ALA A 54 -18.36 6.57 21.23
C ALA A 54 -18.50 5.48 22.32
N PRO A 55 -19.09 4.32 21.98
CA PRO A 55 -19.22 3.23 22.94
C PRO A 55 -17.83 2.93 23.51
N ARG A 56 -17.66 3.14 24.82
CA ARG A 56 -16.47 2.74 25.56
C ARG A 56 -16.43 1.22 25.54
N GLY A 57 -15.70 0.63 24.62
CA GLY A 57 -15.55 -0.83 24.56
C GLY A 57 -15.05 -1.38 23.23
N ALA A 58 -15.14 -0.62 22.15
CA ALA A 58 -14.40 -0.97 20.95
C ALA A 58 -13.10 -0.15 21.00
N LEU A 59 -11.96 -0.81 21.26
CA LEU A 59 -10.69 -0.27 20.82
C LEU A 59 -10.91 0.13 19.35
N PRO A 60 -10.59 1.36 18.92
CA PRO A 60 -10.70 1.68 17.53
C PRO A 60 -9.84 0.64 16.82
N SER A 61 -10.46 -0.19 16.00
CA SER A 61 -9.75 -1.04 15.05
C SER A 61 -8.90 -0.08 14.24
N THR A 62 -7.66 -0.05 14.60
CA THR A 62 -6.67 0.94 14.27
C THR A 62 -6.49 1.02 12.77
N SER A 63 -6.47 2.24 12.27
CA SER A 63 -5.79 2.71 11.05
C SER A 63 -6.09 2.03 9.72
N GLN A 64 -6.56 0.82 9.67
CA GLN A 64 -6.67 0.05 8.45
C GLN A 64 -8.08 0.09 7.81
N SER A 65 -9.10 0.58 8.51
CA SER A 65 -10.35 0.99 7.86
C SER A 65 -10.16 2.15 6.86
N LEU A 66 -8.97 2.76 6.87
CA LEU A 66 -8.56 3.80 5.92
C LEU A 66 -7.94 3.21 4.65
N PHE A 67 -7.58 1.93 4.62
CA PHE A 67 -6.92 1.33 3.47
C PHE A 67 -7.90 0.45 2.70
N HIS A 68 -8.00 0.75 1.41
CA HIS A 68 -8.75 -0.04 0.45
C HIS A 68 -7.81 -0.61 -0.60
N ASP A 69 -8.13 -1.79 -1.10
CA ASP A 69 -7.36 -2.49 -2.14
C ASP A 69 -7.41 -1.77 -3.49
N ASP A 70 -8.43 -0.94 -3.74
CA ASP A 70 -8.56 -0.08 -4.92
C ASP A 70 -7.65 1.16 -4.89
N MET A 71 -6.96 1.44 -3.76
CA MET A 71 -6.03 2.56 -3.68
C MET A 71 -4.85 2.39 -4.62
N PRO A 72 -4.45 3.46 -5.36
CA PRO A 72 -3.28 3.41 -6.22
C PRO A 72 -2.01 3.00 -5.47
N PRO A 73 -1.06 2.32 -6.14
CA PRO A 73 0.23 2.00 -5.55
C PRO A 73 0.94 3.24 -4.98
N GLY A 74 1.52 3.10 -3.77
CA GLY A 74 2.23 4.16 -3.05
C GLY A 74 1.38 5.01 -2.12
N VAL A 75 0.06 4.99 -2.26
CA VAL A 75 -0.84 5.75 -1.36
C VAL A 75 -0.82 5.15 0.03
N ILE A 76 -0.90 3.84 0.15
CA ILE A 76 -0.94 3.13 1.44
C ILE A 76 0.39 3.33 2.18
N GLY A 77 1.52 3.11 1.50
CA GLY A 77 2.86 3.31 2.09
C GLY A 77 3.07 4.75 2.56
N SER A 78 2.66 5.74 1.76
CA SER A 78 2.78 7.14 2.16
C SER A 78 1.89 7.52 3.35
N ILE A 79 0.71 6.93 3.48
CA ILE A 79 -0.15 7.09 4.65
C ILE A 79 0.50 6.42 5.88
N GLN A 80 1.01 5.19 5.73
CA GLN A 80 1.72 4.49 6.80
C GLN A 80 2.93 5.28 7.31
N LEU A 81 3.75 5.84 6.43
CA LEU A 81 4.90 6.65 6.80
C LEU A 81 4.53 7.97 7.51
N ARG A 82 3.30 8.48 7.32
CA ARG A 82 2.78 9.61 8.08
C ARG A 82 2.34 9.21 9.48
N HIS A 83 1.66 8.07 9.61
CA HIS A 83 1.18 7.55 10.89
C HIS A 83 2.30 6.90 11.72
N LYS A 84 3.28 6.28 11.05
CA LYS A 84 4.42 5.58 11.67
C LYS A 84 5.76 6.19 11.19
N PRO A 85 6.13 7.41 11.64
CA PRO A 85 7.34 8.09 11.15
C PRO A 85 8.63 7.31 11.37
N HIS A 86 8.66 6.41 12.34
CA HIS A 86 9.82 5.54 12.64
C HIS A 86 10.11 4.50 11.54
N LEU A 87 9.19 4.30 10.59
CA LEU A 87 9.42 3.44 9.43
C LEU A 87 10.17 4.15 8.29
N ARG A 88 10.33 5.47 8.35
CA ARG A 88 11.05 6.22 7.32
C ARG A 88 12.52 5.81 7.28
N GLY A 89 12.99 5.47 6.09
CA GLY A 89 14.38 5.02 5.89
C GLY A 89 14.68 3.62 6.41
N VAL A 90 13.69 2.88 6.88
CA VAL A 90 13.85 1.49 7.28
C VAL A 90 13.97 0.60 6.04
N TRP A 91 15.02 -0.21 6.01
CA TRP A 91 15.24 -1.24 5.02
C TRP A 91 14.59 -2.55 5.48
N GLN A 92 13.80 -3.15 4.60
CA GLN A 92 13.16 -4.43 4.82
C GLN A 92 13.64 -5.45 3.79
N ALA A 93 14.09 -6.60 4.25
CA ALA A 93 14.42 -7.71 3.40
C ALA A 93 13.15 -8.32 2.80
N ILE A 94 13.15 -8.55 1.48
CA ILE A 94 12.10 -9.27 0.75
C ILE A 94 12.74 -10.40 -0.06
N GLU A 95 11.94 -11.43 -0.35
CA GLU A 95 12.31 -12.53 -1.22
C GLU A 95 11.18 -12.78 -2.22
N VAL A 96 11.42 -12.41 -3.48
CA VAL A 96 10.46 -12.60 -4.56
C VAL A 96 10.67 -14.00 -5.14
N ARG A 97 9.64 -14.82 -5.04
CA ARG A 97 9.62 -16.21 -5.51
C ARG A 97 8.66 -16.35 -6.67
N GLY A 98 9.15 -16.78 -7.80
CA GLY A 98 8.36 -17.16 -8.97
C GLY A 98 8.62 -18.61 -9.35
N PRO A 99 7.91 -19.14 -10.35
CA PRO A 99 8.18 -20.44 -10.93
C PRO A 99 9.63 -20.59 -11.36
N GLN A 100 10.07 -21.84 -11.51
CA GLN A 100 11.44 -22.12 -11.93
C GLN A 100 11.71 -21.54 -13.33
N GLY A 101 12.81 -20.80 -13.47
CA GLY A 101 13.20 -20.14 -14.72
C GLY A 101 12.91 -18.64 -14.74
N VAL A 102 11.92 -18.18 -13.95
CA VAL A 102 11.57 -16.75 -13.89
C VAL A 102 12.74 -15.92 -13.41
N GLN A 103 12.98 -14.83 -14.11
CA GLN A 103 13.94 -13.79 -13.78
C GLN A 103 13.20 -12.56 -13.25
N VAL A 104 13.79 -11.90 -12.27
CA VAL A 104 13.23 -10.71 -11.63
C VAL A 104 14.18 -9.53 -11.82
N ASN A 105 13.68 -8.45 -12.39
CA ASN A 105 14.46 -7.21 -12.57
C ASN A 105 13.83 -6.09 -11.77
N PHE A 106 14.59 -5.42 -10.95
CA PHE A 106 14.15 -4.21 -10.24
C PHE A 106 14.44 -2.97 -11.07
N ALA A 107 13.59 -1.95 -10.96
CA ALA A 107 13.87 -0.66 -11.58
C ALA A 107 15.02 0.06 -10.84
N GLU A 108 16.02 0.53 -11.60
CA GLU A 108 17.18 1.24 -11.08
C GLU A 108 17.69 2.25 -12.12
N GLY A 109 17.96 3.49 -11.69
CA GLY A 109 18.58 4.51 -12.53
C GLY A 109 17.83 4.82 -13.83
N GLY A 110 16.50 4.66 -13.87
CA GLY A 110 15.66 4.91 -15.04
C GLY A 110 15.56 3.73 -16.01
N GLN A 111 16.00 2.55 -15.62
CA GLN A 111 15.91 1.32 -16.41
C GLN A 111 15.68 0.12 -15.50
N PHE A 112 15.55 -1.08 -16.07
CA PHE A 112 15.57 -2.30 -15.28
C PHE A 112 17.01 -2.78 -15.09
N ALA A 113 17.35 -3.13 -13.85
CA ALA A 113 18.62 -3.74 -13.48
C ALA A 113 18.76 -5.13 -14.13
N PRO A 114 19.97 -5.70 -14.15
CA PRO A 114 20.21 -7.05 -14.64
C PRO A 114 19.33 -8.11 -13.97
N ASP A 115 19.12 -9.21 -14.68
CA ASP A 115 18.32 -10.33 -14.25
C ASP A 115 18.82 -10.93 -12.93
N ILE A 116 17.88 -11.14 -12.01
CA ILE A 116 18.10 -11.86 -10.76
C ILE A 116 17.25 -13.15 -10.84
N PRO A 117 17.84 -14.34 -10.84
CA PRO A 117 17.04 -15.55 -10.88
C PRO A 117 16.17 -15.70 -9.62
N SER A 118 14.94 -16.23 -9.80
CA SER A 118 14.08 -16.59 -8.68
C SER A 118 14.70 -17.74 -7.86
N PRO A 119 14.71 -17.65 -6.50
CA PRO A 119 14.19 -16.58 -5.66
C PRO A 119 15.11 -15.36 -5.56
N ALA A 120 14.59 -14.18 -5.89
CA ALA A 120 15.35 -12.93 -5.84
C ALA A 120 15.29 -12.31 -4.44
N ARG A 121 16.45 -12.12 -3.80
CA ARG A 121 16.57 -11.59 -2.44
C ARG A 121 17.19 -10.22 -2.42
N VAL A 122 16.40 -9.25 -1.99
CA VAL A 122 16.82 -7.85 -1.94
C VAL A 122 16.34 -7.17 -0.65
N ALA A 123 16.93 -6.04 -0.32
CA ALA A 123 16.38 -5.13 0.67
C ALA A 123 15.82 -3.89 -0.03
N VAL A 124 14.65 -3.46 0.41
CA VAL A 124 13.90 -2.32 -0.10
C VAL A 124 13.50 -1.40 1.04
N LEU A 125 13.24 -0.13 0.75
CA LEU A 125 12.73 0.80 1.75
C LEU A 125 11.24 0.54 2.01
N VAL A 126 10.82 0.71 3.25
CA VAL A 126 9.39 0.74 3.61
C VAL A 126 8.76 2.01 3.09
N GLY A 127 7.63 1.89 2.39
CA GLY A 127 6.79 2.98 1.90
C GLY A 127 6.79 3.21 0.40
N PRO A 128 7.95 3.28 -0.29
CA PRO A 128 7.99 3.42 -1.75
C PRO A 128 7.43 2.21 -2.50
N VAL A 129 7.00 2.47 -3.76
CA VAL A 129 6.60 1.42 -4.70
C VAL A 129 7.79 1.03 -5.55
N TYR A 130 8.00 -0.26 -5.70
CA TYR A 130 9.02 -0.83 -6.58
C TYR A 130 8.37 -1.46 -7.79
N ARG A 131 8.74 -1.00 -8.99
CA ARG A 131 8.38 -1.65 -10.25
C ARG A 131 9.38 -2.75 -10.53
N LEU A 132 8.86 -3.93 -10.86
CA LEU A 132 9.64 -5.07 -11.31
C LEU A 132 9.29 -5.38 -12.76
N ARG A 133 10.18 -6.13 -13.39
CA ARG A 133 9.92 -6.85 -14.63
C ARG A 133 10.17 -8.33 -14.37
N LEU A 134 9.25 -9.17 -14.77
CA LEU A 134 9.39 -10.62 -14.75
C LEU A 134 9.57 -11.10 -16.19
N THR A 135 10.57 -11.92 -16.43
CA THR A 135 10.93 -12.53 -17.72
C THR A 135 11.26 -14.01 -17.54
N GLY A 136 11.47 -14.73 -18.64
CA GLY A 136 11.81 -16.16 -18.60
C GLY A 136 10.67 -17.00 -18.00
N ILE A 137 9.42 -16.65 -18.33
CA ILE A 137 8.25 -17.34 -17.83
C ILE A 137 8.12 -18.69 -18.51
N PRO A 138 8.01 -19.80 -17.76
CA PRO A 138 7.89 -21.12 -18.35
C PRO A 138 6.66 -21.24 -19.25
N GLY A 139 6.87 -21.69 -20.49
CA GLY A 139 5.80 -21.84 -21.49
C GLY A 139 5.52 -20.60 -22.35
N ASP A 140 6.03 -19.44 -21.97
CA ASP A 140 5.95 -18.21 -22.76
C ASP A 140 7.17 -17.31 -22.46
N GLU A 141 8.29 -17.60 -23.14
CA GLU A 141 9.57 -16.91 -22.90
C GLU A 141 9.56 -15.43 -23.31
N ASP A 142 8.66 -15.06 -24.24
CA ASP A 142 8.50 -13.69 -24.72
C ASP A 142 7.59 -12.84 -23.82
N LEU A 143 6.88 -13.46 -22.88
CA LEU A 143 5.99 -12.75 -21.97
C LEU A 143 6.79 -11.95 -20.93
N GLU A 144 6.51 -10.67 -20.88
CA GLU A 144 7.01 -9.77 -19.83
C GLU A 144 5.84 -9.28 -18.96
N LEU A 145 5.97 -9.39 -17.66
CA LEU A 145 5.02 -8.83 -16.69
C LEU A 145 5.69 -7.76 -15.84
N PHE A 146 4.93 -6.75 -15.48
CA PHE A 146 5.45 -5.58 -14.75
C PHE A 146 4.73 -5.39 -13.39
N PRO A 147 4.92 -6.30 -12.42
CA PRO A 147 4.34 -6.16 -11.10
C PRO A 147 4.89 -4.96 -10.34
N THR A 148 4.14 -4.54 -9.31
CA THR A 148 4.59 -3.60 -8.30
C THR A 148 4.59 -4.25 -6.94
N ILE A 149 5.60 -3.92 -6.14
CA ILE A 149 5.68 -4.29 -4.73
C ILE A 149 5.71 -3.00 -3.90
N GLU A 150 4.88 -2.96 -2.86
CA GLU A 150 4.83 -1.88 -1.90
C GLU A 150 4.97 -2.48 -0.49
N VAL A 151 6.09 -2.22 0.18
CA VAL A 151 6.28 -2.67 1.57
C VAL A 151 5.72 -1.60 2.49
N ILE A 152 4.69 -1.93 3.25
CA ILE A 152 3.93 -0.98 4.08
C ILE A 152 4.26 -1.06 5.57
N ASP A 153 4.94 -2.13 5.98
CA ASP A 153 5.45 -2.30 7.35
C ASP A 153 6.69 -3.22 7.32
N ARG A 154 7.31 -3.44 8.46
CA ARG A 154 8.50 -4.28 8.59
C ARG A 154 8.23 -5.54 9.41
N THR A 155 9.04 -6.56 9.21
CA THR A 155 9.20 -7.64 10.17
C THR A 155 10.06 -7.17 11.34
N CYS A 156 9.96 -7.84 12.49
CA CYS A 156 10.75 -7.52 13.69
C CYS A 156 11.66 -8.70 14.06
N PRO A 157 12.63 -9.05 13.20
CA PRO A 157 13.58 -10.11 13.48
C PRO A 157 14.55 -9.71 14.61
N PRO A 158 15.28 -10.68 15.19
CA PRO A 158 16.37 -10.37 16.08
C PRO A 158 17.40 -9.44 15.42
N ALA A 159 17.96 -8.51 16.17
CA ALA A 159 18.95 -7.55 15.68
C ALA A 159 20.11 -8.26 14.95
N GLU A 160 20.62 -7.64 13.91
CA GLU A 160 21.70 -8.13 13.03
C GLU A 160 21.36 -9.39 12.21
N ARG A 161 20.09 -9.83 12.26
CA ARG A 161 19.61 -11.00 11.51
C ARG A 161 18.48 -10.67 10.54
N GLU A 162 18.25 -9.41 10.28
CA GLU A 162 17.14 -8.90 9.44
C GLU A 162 17.15 -9.56 8.05
N HIS A 163 18.32 -9.75 7.46
CA HIS A 163 18.52 -10.40 6.16
C HIS A 163 18.11 -11.89 6.12
N ARG A 164 17.95 -12.53 7.29
CA ARG A 164 17.55 -13.95 7.41
C ARG A 164 16.04 -14.16 7.45
N PHE A 165 15.28 -13.09 7.62
CA PHE A 165 13.83 -13.11 7.76
C PHE A 165 13.19 -12.18 6.73
N PRO A 166 13.41 -12.43 5.42
CA PRO A 166 12.78 -11.66 4.37
C PRO A 166 11.26 -11.88 4.38
N ILE A 167 10.51 -10.87 3.95
CA ILE A 167 9.09 -11.04 3.63
C ILE A 167 9.02 -11.88 2.35
N PRO A 168 8.41 -13.08 2.36
CA PRO A 168 8.25 -13.86 1.16
C PRO A 168 7.12 -13.26 0.32
N ILE A 169 7.39 -13.04 -0.95
CA ILE A 169 6.43 -12.58 -1.96
C ILE A 169 6.37 -13.65 -3.04
N GLU A 170 5.39 -14.52 -2.92
CA GLU A 170 5.21 -15.63 -3.86
C GLU A 170 4.32 -15.19 -5.03
N ILE A 171 4.75 -15.53 -6.23
CA ILE A 171 4.04 -15.33 -7.50
C ILE A 171 3.95 -16.72 -8.10
N ASP A 172 2.78 -17.29 -8.13
CA ASP A 172 2.57 -18.64 -8.68
C ASP A 172 2.22 -18.61 -10.17
N GLU A 173 2.10 -19.78 -10.77
CA GLU A 173 1.77 -19.93 -12.19
C GLU A 173 0.37 -19.41 -12.51
N MET A 174 -0.57 -19.48 -11.56
CA MET A 174 -1.93 -18.98 -11.73
C MET A 174 -1.95 -17.47 -11.75
N ASP A 175 -1.19 -16.80 -10.86
CA ASP A 175 -1.03 -15.34 -10.86
C ASP A 175 -0.50 -14.84 -12.21
N ILE A 176 0.51 -15.53 -12.74
CA ILE A 176 1.12 -15.20 -14.04
C ILE A 176 0.09 -15.37 -15.16
N ALA A 177 -0.65 -16.48 -15.15
CA ALA A 177 -1.67 -16.74 -16.17
C ALA A 177 -2.82 -15.73 -16.12
N ASP A 178 -3.25 -15.33 -14.92
CA ASP A 178 -4.31 -14.32 -14.74
C ASP A 178 -3.84 -12.94 -15.24
N ALA A 179 -2.63 -12.54 -14.84
CA ALA A 179 -2.04 -11.29 -15.31
C ALA A 179 -1.82 -11.27 -16.83
N ALA A 180 -1.40 -12.38 -17.43
CA ALA A 180 -1.23 -12.51 -18.88
C ALA A 180 -2.57 -12.37 -19.64
N ARG A 181 -3.68 -12.79 -19.03
CA ARG A 181 -5.03 -12.59 -19.59
C ARG A 181 -5.57 -11.16 -19.40
N GLY A 182 -4.84 -10.31 -18.70
CA GLY A 182 -5.24 -8.94 -18.42
C GLY A 182 -6.00 -8.75 -17.11
N GLU A 183 -6.08 -9.78 -16.29
CA GLU A 183 -6.71 -9.70 -14.98
C GLU A 183 -5.79 -9.02 -13.98
N MET A 184 -6.37 -8.32 -12.99
CA MET A 184 -5.60 -7.71 -11.91
C MET A 184 -5.41 -8.71 -10.78
N VAL A 185 -4.18 -9.12 -10.58
CA VAL A 185 -3.76 -9.93 -9.42
C VAL A 185 -3.29 -9.01 -8.31
N MET A 186 -3.85 -9.17 -7.12
CA MET A 186 -3.42 -8.48 -5.93
C MET A 186 -3.21 -9.46 -4.78
N ARG A 187 -2.03 -9.44 -4.18
CA ARG A 187 -1.73 -10.23 -2.99
C ARG A 187 -1.33 -9.30 -1.84
N VAL A 188 -1.95 -9.50 -0.68
CA VAL A 188 -1.58 -8.81 0.56
C VAL A 188 -0.84 -9.80 1.45
N ILE A 189 0.42 -9.52 1.71
CA ILE A 189 1.26 -10.31 2.59
C ILE A 189 1.13 -9.76 4.01
N TYR A 190 0.82 -10.61 4.98
CA TYR A 190 0.63 -10.23 6.37
C TYR A 190 1.41 -11.14 7.32
N VAL A 191 1.73 -10.61 8.49
CA VAL A 191 2.27 -11.38 9.61
C VAL A 191 1.10 -11.77 10.50
N GLU A 192 0.89 -13.06 10.69
CA GLU A 192 -0.20 -13.57 11.53
C GLU A 192 -0.13 -13.05 12.96
N ASP A 193 -1.28 -12.79 13.56
CA ASP A 193 -1.37 -12.45 14.97
C ASP A 193 -1.12 -13.71 15.82
N ASN A 194 -0.20 -13.62 16.75
CA ASN A 194 0.17 -14.74 17.62
C ASN A 194 -0.99 -15.25 18.51
N GLU A 195 -2.01 -14.43 18.74
CA GLU A 195 -3.18 -14.81 19.55
C GLU A 195 -4.17 -15.69 18.77
N ILE A 196 -4.18 -15.55 17.43
CA ILE A 196 -5.10 -16.28 16.55
C ILE A 196 -4.41 -17.27 15.64
N ALA A 197 -3.08 -17.17 15.53
CA ALA A 197 -2.30 -18.08 14.69
C ALA A 197 -2.32 -19.51 15.25
N GLU A 198 -2.65 -20.47 14.39
CA GLU A 198 -2.52 -21.87 14.74
C GLU A 198 -1.05 -22.30 14.63
N PRO A 199 -0.50 -23.03 15.60
CA PRO A 199 0.87 -23.53 15.56
C PRO A 199 0.99 -24.68 14.55
N VAL A 200 1.08 -24.36 13.28
CA VAL A 200 1.26 -25.31 12.18
C VAL A 200 2.72 -25.35 11.78
N ASN A 201 3.27 -26.56 11.63
CA ASN A 201 4.61 -26.72 11.07
C ASN A 201 4.53 -26.53 9.54
N THR A 202 4.91 -25.33 9.06
CA THR A 202 4.91 -24.98 7.65
C THR A 202 6.26 -25.18 6.97
N ALA A 203 7.23 -25.78 7.64
CA ALA A 203 8.57 -26.00 7.09
C ALA A 203 8.49 -26.86 5.82
N GLY A 204 8.88 -26.28 4.67
CA GLY A 204 8.86 -26.96 3.37
C GLY A 204 7.50 -27.00 2.68
N LEU A 205 6.47 -26.38 3.25
CA LEU A 205 5.18 -26.20 2.59
C LEU A 205 5.14 -24.85 1.86
N PRO A 206 4.35 -24.73 0.78
CA PRO A 206 4.10 -23.45 0.15
C PRO A 206 3.42 -22.47 1.13
N GLN A 207 3.56 -21.17 0.86
CA GLN A 207 2.92 -20.15 1.66
C GLN A 207 1.40 -20.36 1.66
N ARG A 208 0.78 -20.22 2.82
CA ARG A 208 -0.68 -20.33 2.93
C ARG A 208 -1.33 -19.15 2.22
N VAL A 209 -2.15 -19.43 1.23
CA VAL A 209 -2.94 -18.44 0.49
C VAL A 209 -4.39 -18.51 0.94
N LEU A 210 -4.99 -17.35 1.15
CA LEU A 210 -6.42 -17.20 1.39
C LEU A 210 -7.02 -16.41 0.24
N ASP A 211 -7.92 -17.05 -0.51
CA ASP A 211 -8.63 -16.38 -1.58
C ASP A 211 -9.72 -15.47 -1.00
N VAL A 212 -9.67 -14.21 -1.38
CA VAL A 212 -10.63 -13.19 -0.98
C VAL A 212 -11.62 -12.96 -2.12
N ARG A 213 -12.91 -12.97 -1.82
CA ARG A 213 -13.94 -12.74 -2.83
C ARG A 213 -13.84 -11.33 -3.41
N PRO A 214 -14.22 -11.12 -4.69
CA PRO A 214 -14.14 -9.80 -5.35
C PRO A 214 -14.95 -8.68 -4.67
N ASP A 215 -15.94 -9.03 -3.84
CA ASP A 215 -16.76 -8.08 -3.07
C ASP A 215 -16.16 -7.73 -1.70
N GLN A 216 -15.03 -8.34 -1.35
CA GLN A 216 -14.35 -8.14 -0.07
C GLN A 216 -13.02 -7.41 -0.27
N ASN A 217 -12.67 -6.60 0.71
CA ASN A 217 -11.40 -5.88 0.71
C ASN A 217 -10.26 -6.75 1.24
N ALA A 218 -9.29 -7.08 0.39
CA ALA A 218 -8.15 -7.95 0.72
C ALA A 218 -7.28 -7.39 1.87
N LEU A 219 -7.09 -6.08 1.94
CA LEU A 219 -6.33 -5.44 3.02
C LEU A 219 -7.05 -5.56 4.37
N ARG A 220 -8.37 -5.38 4.37
CA ARG A 220 -9.17 -5.56 5.61
C ARG A 220 -9.18 -7.01 6.06
N THR A 221 -9.27 -7.94 5.12
CA THR A 221 -9.18 -9.38 5.43
C THR A 221 -7.84 -9.72 6.05
N ALA A 222 -6.75 -9.28 5.44
CA ALA A 222 -5.40 -9.47 5.98
C ALA A 222 -5.21 -8.84 7.37
N ASP A 223 -5.79 -7.65 7.60
CA ASP A 223 -5.75 -6.98 8.90
C ASP A 223 -6.51 -7.73 10.00
N SER A 224 -7.62 -8.39 9.64
CA SER A 224 -8.37 -9.20 10.61
C SER A 224 -7.64 -10.49 11.00
N MET A 225 -6.66 -10.93 10.21
CA MET A 225 -5.86 -12.13 10.46
C MET A 225 -4.48 -11.83 11.03
N GLY A 226 -4.05 -10.59 10.96
CA GLY A 226 -2.75 -10.18 11.44
C GLY A 226 -2.37 -8.79 10.95
N ARG A 227 -1.09 -8.55 10.76
CA ARG A 227 -0.57 -7.24 10.38
C ARG A 227 -0.07 -7.26 8.93
N PRO A 228 -0.74 -6.59 7.98
CA PRO A 228 -0.26 -6.45 6.61
C PRO A 228 1.12 -5.78 6.55
N VAL A 229 2.04 -6.35 5.78
CA VAL A 229 3.42 -5.89 5.67
C VAL A 229 3.83 -5.54 4.24
N ALA A 230 3.24 -6.18 3.23
CA ALA A 230 3.53 -5.88 1.84
C ALA A 230 2.32 -6.12 0.94
N ILE A 231 2.31 -5.45 -0.19
CA ILE A 231 1.28 -5.56 -1.22
C ILE A 231 1.99 -5.81 -2.56
N LEU A 232 1.61 -6.89 -3.23
CA LEU A 232 1.95 -7.18 -4.62
C LEU A 232 0.75 -6.83 -5.49
N ARG A 233 0.97 -6.11 -6.58
CA ARG A 233 -0.03 -5.89 -7.64
C ARG A 233 0.58 -6.23 -8.98
N MET A 234 -0.12 -7.04 -9.75
CA MET A 234 0.28 -7.48 -11.08
C MET A 234 -0.94 -7.48 -12.01
N GLY A 235 -0.74 -7.12 -13.25
CA GLY A 235 -1.76 -7.07 -14.28
C GLY A 235 -1.12 -6.83 -15.64
N SER A 236 -1.92 -6.64 -16.68
CA SER A 236 -1.46 -6.48 -18.06
C SER A 236 -0.88 -5.09 -18.38
N ARG A 237 -0.54 -4.26 -17.38
CA ARG A 237 0.02 -2.94 -17.62
C ARG A 237 1.44 -3.06 -18.19
N VAL A 238 1.56 -2.79 -19.48
CA VAL A 238 2.85 -2.68 -20.18
C VAL A 238 3.25 -1.22 -20.33
N PRO A 239 4.56 -0.91 -20.44
CA PRO A 239 5.02 0.45 -20.69
C PRO A 239 4.55 0.91 -22.07
N ASN A 240 3.90 2.05 -22.15
CA ASN A 240 3.52 2.66 -23.45
C ASN A 240 4.61 3.62 -23.89
N VAL A 241 5.61 3.10 -24.60
CA VAL A 241 6.77 3.88 -25.08
C VAL A 241 6.40 4.86 -26.19
N THR A 242 5.23 4.66 -26.83
CA THR A 242 4.84 5.39 -28.06
C THR A 242 4.03 6.66 -27.79
N GLU A 243 3.35 6.78 -26.64
CA GLU A 243 2.44 7.89 -26.32
C GLU A 243 3.01 8.92 -25.33
N GLY A 244 4.35 8.97 -25.15
CA GLY A 244 4.97 9.96 -24.28
C GLY A 244 4.69 9.77 -22.80
N GLN A 245 4.37 8.55 -22.38
CA GLN A 245 4.33 8.21 -20.96
C GLN A 245 5.70 8.51 -20.34
N ASP A 246 5.71 9.24 -19.24
CA ASP A 246 6.94 9.45 -18.49
C ASP A 246 7.44 8.08 -17.99
N TRP A 247 8.57 7.64 -18.56
CA TRP A 247 9.20 6.38 -18.22
C TRP A 247 9.56 6.30 -16.73
N LEU A 248 10.00 7.41 -16.15
CA LEU A 248 10.30 7.49 -14.72
C LEU A 248 9.04 7.35 -13.86
N GLU A 249 7.89 7.86 -14.32
CA GLU A 249 6.60 7.65 -13.65
C GLU A 249 6.20 6.18 -13.70
N PHE A 250 6.36 5.51 -14.84
CA PHE A 250 6.12 4.07 -14.95
C PHE A 250 6.99 3.27 -13.97
N LEU A 251 8.25 3.67 -13.77
CA LEU A 251 9.20 3.03 -12.86
C LEU A 251 9.06 3.50 -11.39
N TYR A 252 8.07 4.33 -11.07
CA TYR A 252 7.90 4.93 -9.73
C TYR A 252 9.15 5.67 -9.22
N GLY A 253 9.90 6.32 -10.12
CA GLY A 253 11.10 7.08 -9.79
C GLY A 253 12.30 6.23 -9.33
N CYS A 254 12.26 4.93 -9.53
CA CYS A 254 13.34 3.99 -9.19
C CYS A 254 13.84 4.16 -7.73
N PRO A 255 13.02 3.86 -6.72
CA PRO A 255 13.49 3.95 -5.33
C PRO A 255 14.66 2.98 -5.09
N PRO A 256 15.60 3.32 -4.20
CA PRO A 256 16.82 2.55 -3.98
C PRO A 256 16.51 1.17 -3.39
N TRP A 257 17.24 0.19 -3.86
CA TRP A 257 17.21 -1.18 -3.37
C TRP A 257 18.64 -1.75 -3.34
N THR A 258 18.86 -2.88 -2.69
CA THR A 258 20.17 -3.53 -2.64
C THR A 258 20.05 -5.03 -2.56
N HIS A 259 21.03 -5.72 -3.16
CA HIS A 259 21.11 -7.17 -3.07
C HIS A 259 21.39 -7.62 -1.63
N LEU A 260 20.72 -8.67 -1.22
CA LEU A 260 21.07 -9.39 0.00
C LEU A 260 22.02 -10.54 -0.34
N LYS A 261 23.04 -10.70 0.49
CA LYS A 261 23.92 -11.87 0.37
C LYS A 261 23.08 -13.14 0.54
N ALA A 262 23.31 -14.11 -0.32
CA ALA A 262 22.68 -15.43 -0.17
C ALA A 262 23.01 -15.99 1.23
N ILE A 263 22.00 -16.56 1.89
CA ILE A 263 22.23 -17.29 3.12
C ILE A 263 22.88 -18.62 2.71
N PRO A 264 24.10 -18.92 3.20
CA PRO A 264 24.75 -20.17 2.86
C PRO A 264 23.88 -21.34 3.34
N THR A 265 23.71 -22.32 2.48
CA THR A 265 22.99 -23.56 2.83
C THR A 265 23.74 -24.33 3.90
N LYS A 266 23.04 -25.23 4.60
CA LYS A 266 23.69 -26.12 5.56
C LYS A 266 24.89 -26.85 4.94
N GLN A 267 24.74 -27.34 3.69
CA GLN A 267 25.82 -28.04 2.99
C GLN A 267 27.02 -27.12 2.76
N GLN A 268 26.80 -25.90 2.26
CA GLN A 268 27.87 -24.91 2.08
C GLN A 268 28.58 -24.59 3.39
N LEU A 269 27.85 -24.48 4.50
CA LEU A 269 28.45 -24.25 5.82
C LEU A 269 29.28 -25.47 6.30
N ILE A 270 28.85 -26.69 5.95
CA ILE A 270 29.63 -27.92 6.24
C ILE A 270 30.90 -27.92 5.41
N ASP A 271 30.79 -27.65 4.10
CA ASP A 271 31.90 -27.65 3.16
C ASP A 271 32.94 -26.56 3.51
N GLU A 272 32.46 -25.43 4.04
CA GLU A 272 33.28 -24.32 4.53
C GLU A 272 33.83 -24.56 5.96
N GLY A 273 33.50 -25.67 6.60
CA GLY A 273 33.88 -25.97 8.00
C GLY A 273 33.25 -25.06 9.04
N ARG A 274 32.24 -24.31 8.70
CA ARG A 274 31.53 -23.33 9.57
C ARG A 274 30.28 -23.91 10.25
N TRP A 275 29.85 -25.10 9.87
CA TRP A 275 28.77 -25.78 10.55
C TRP A 275 29.28 -26.45 11.82
N PRO A 276 28.73 -26.19 13.02
CA PRO A 276 29.14 -26.87 14.22
C PRO A 276 28.84 -28.36 14.08
N VAL A 277 29.87 -29.16 13.93
CA VAL A 277 29.75 -30.63 14.03
C VAL A 277 29.39 -30.88 15.50
N THR A 278 28.12 -31.18 15.74
CA THR A 278 27.72 -31.69 17.05
C THR A 278 28.58 -32.92 17.32
N ALA A 279 29.50 -32.81 18.29
CA ALA A 279 30.22 -33.95 18.78
C ALA A 279 29.16 -35.02 19.12
N ASN A 280 29.29 -36.14 18.44
CA ASN A 280 28.46 -37.32 18.60
C ASN A 280 28.22 -37.54 20.09
N SER A 281 26.96 -37.52 20.51
CA SER A 281 26.59 -37.90 21.85
C SER A 281 27.04 -39.35 22.03
N GLY A 282 28.26 -39.46 22.56
CA GLY A 282 28.85 -40.76 22.92
C GLY A 282 27.85 -41.50 23.79
N SER A 283 27.62 -42.70 23.43
CA SER A 283 26.85 -43.75 24.05
C SER A 283 26.85 -43.64 25.61
N LEU A 284 25.72 -43.30 26.17
CA LEU A 284 25.36 -43.61 27.54
C LEU A 284 24.96 -45.10 27.62
N SER A 285 25.91 -45.97 27.37
CA SER A 285 25.80 -47.41 27.67
C SER A 285 27.12 -47.79 28.33
N ASP A 286 27.27 -47.56 29.61
CA ASP A 286 27.93 -48.45 30.55
C ASP A 286 28.12 -47.74 31.90
N ARG A 287 27.14 -47.81 32.78
CA ARG A 287 27.38 -47.90 34.21
C ARG A 287 26.28 -48.73 34.83
N ARG A 288 26.69 -49.99 35.03
CA ARG A 288 26.06 -50.81 36.04
C ARG A 288 26.36 -50.32 37.44
#